data_a8fd770d4e256b4f32264f1c1e92db56
#
_entry.id   a8fd770d4e256b4f32264f1c1e92db56
#
_cell.length_a   1.000
_cell.length_b   1.000
_cell.length_c   1.000
_cell.angle_alpha   90.00
_cell.angle_beta   90.00
_cell.angle_gamma   90.00
#
_symmetry.space_group_name_H-M   'P 1'
#
loop_
_entity.id
_entity.type
_entity.pdbx_description
1 polymer ?
#
loop_
_entity_poly.entity_id
_entity_poly.type
_entity_poly.pdbx_seq_one_letter_code
_entity_poly.pdbx_strand_id
1 'polypeptide(L)'
;MQILKDEIRNNILKSALQEFRREGYMKASMRRIAQSAGVTSGNIYRYYASKEHLFDAIVQPVYEQYTEYISVIRQDVIFGCLNEPPDAPGYFSKIENTIVKLFKTYSGPLMILLTHSAGSKYESAKSELVELTFFILERVVFKIKHDQGSLAVNENALVQMLASSIVEGLCLILRDNEEGDILQNLVDQYLFVYSEGITSLFKKL
;
A
#
# COMPACT_ATOMS: atom_id res chain seq x y z
N MET A 1 -10.77 26.79 25.13
CA MET A 1 -11.64 25.60 25.15
C MET A 1 -11.54 24.77 23.86
N GLN A 2 -11.45 25.38 22.69
CA GLN A 2 -11.24 24.69 21.40
C GLN A 2 -9.87 23.98 21.37
N ILE A 3 -8.79 24.66 21.72
CA ILE A 3 -7.40 24.15 21.74
C ILE A 3 -7.28 22.85 22.53
N LEU A 4 -7.88 22.78 23.72
CA LEU A 4 -7.88 21.56 24.56
C LEU A 4 -8.61 20.38 23.90
N LYS A 5 -9.67 20.66 23.14
CA LYS A 5 -10.40 19.62 22.38
C LYS A 5 -9.56 19.04 21.26
N ASP A 6 -8.85 19.89 20.53
CA ASP A 6 -8.01 19.48 19.41
C ASP A 6 -6.78 18.70 19.90
N GLU A 7 -6.20 19.10 21.03
CA GLU A 7 -5.11 18.38 21.69
C GLU A 7 -5.54 16.96 22.11
N ILE A 8 -6.69 16.82 22.77
CA ILE A 8 -7.24 15.51 23.15
C ILE A 8 -7.51 14.65 21.91
N ARG A 9 -8.08 15.23 20.86
CA ARG A 9 -8.34 14.53 19.60
C ARG A 9 -7.06 14.00 18.97
N ASN A 10 -6.00 14.81 18.94
CA ASN A 10 -4.69 14.42 18.41
C ASN A 10 -4.05 13.32 19.25
N ASN A 11 -4.15 13.38 20.59
CA ASN A 11 -3.66 12.33 21.47
C ASN A 11 -4.39 11.00 21.25
N ILE A 12 -5.72 11.04 21.03
CA ILE A 12 -6.50 9.84 20.70
C ILE A 12 -6.04 9.27 19.35
N LEU A 13 -5.87 10.08 18.31
CA LEU A 13 -5.40 9.62 17.00
C LEU A 13 -4.01 9.01 17.07
N LYS A 14 -3.08 9.64 17.77
CA LYS A 14 -1.72 9.12 17.98
C LYS A 14 -1.73 7.78 18.70
N SER A 15 -2.50 7.65 19.77
CA SER A 15 -2.63 6.41 20.54
C SER A 15 -3.33 5.31 19.73
N ALA A 16 -4.32 5.69 18.92
CA ALA A 16 -5.02 4.77 18.01
C ALA A 16 -4.09 4.25 16.91
N LEU A 17 -3.29 5.12 16.30
CA LEU A 17 -2.28 4.73 15.30
C LEU A 17 -1.34 3.66 15.86
N GLN A 18 -0.84 3.85 17.08
CA GLN A 18 0.04 2.87 17.75
C GLN A 18 -0.67 1.56 18.05
N GLU A 19 -1.92 1.61 18.54
CA GLU A 19 -2.71 0.42 18.86
C GLU A 19 -3.04 -0.39 17.61
N PHE A 20 -3.52 0.27 16.52
CA PHE A 20 -3.82 -0.40 15.26
C PHE A 20 -2.57 -0.98 14.60
N ARG A 21 -1.44 -0.29 14.68
CA ARG A 21 -0.16 -0.78 14.19
C ARG A 21 0.30 -2.04 14.91
N ARG A 22 0.07 -2.13 16.23
CA ARG A 22 0.49 -3.27 17.05
C ARG A 22 -0.44 -4.47 16.94
N GLU A 23 -1.76 -4.24 16.95
CA GLU A 23 -2.76 -5.29 17.14
C GLU A 23 -3.58 -5.58 15.87
N GLY A 24 -3.56 -4.66 14.90
CA GLY A 24 -4.48 -4.66 13.77
C GLY A 24 -5.91 -4.23 14.14
N TYR A 25 -6.74 -3.93 13.13
CA TYR A 25 -8.10 -3.48 13.34
C TYR A 25 -8.93 -4.43 14.19
N MET A 26 -8.89 -5.75 13.89
CA MET A 26 -9.75 -6.72 14.61
C MET A 26 -9.49 -6.75 16.10
N LYS A 27 -8.23 -6.81 16.52
CA LYS A 27 -7.81 -6.99 17.92
C LYS A 27 -7.62 -5.68 18.69
N ALA A 28 -7.62 -4.53 18.02
CA ALA A 28 -7.46 -3.23 18.66
C ALA A 28 -8.62 -2.92 19.61
N SER A 29 -8.31 -2.25 20.73
CA SER A 29 -9.23 -1.98 21.84
C SER A 29 -9.40 -0.49 22.10
N MET A 30 -10.63 0.01 21.97
CA MET A 30 -10.98 1.38 22.33
C MET A 30 -10.60 1.73 23.77
N ARG A 31 -10.66 0.78 24.69
CA ARG A 31 -10.27 0.96 26.10
C ARG A 31 -8.76 1.19 26.23
N ARG A 32 -7.93 0.39 25.52
CA ARG A 32 -6.47 0.58 25.54
C ARG A 32 -6.08 1.90 24.89
N ILE A 33 -6.73 2.26 23.78
CA ILE A 33 -6.52 3.55 23.11
C ILE A 33 -6.85 4.71 24.07
N ALA A 34 -8.00 4.68 24.73
CA ALA A 34 -8.38 5.71 25.70
C ALA A 34 -7.36 5.84 26.83
N GLN A 35 -6.94 4.72 27.40
CA GLN A 35 -5.93 4.70 28.47
C GLN A 35 -4.60 5.31 28.00
N SER A 36 -4.12 4.94 26.82
CA SER A 36 -2.88 5.48 26.23
C SER A 36 -3.00 6.97 25.90
N ALA A 37 -4.17 7.43 25.49
CA ALA A 37 -4.44 8.85 25.21
C ALA A 37 -4.68 9.71 26.48
N GLY A 38 -4.66 9.12 27.67
CA GLY A 38 -4.93 9.84 28.91
C GLY A 38 -6.39 10.26 29.09
N VAL A 39 -7.35 9.56 28.47
CA VAL A 39 -8.80 9.84 28.59
C VAL A 39 -9.55 8.63 29.13
N THR A 40 -10.74 8.86 29.69
CA THR A 40 -11.61 7.77 30.13
C THR A 40 -12.24 7.05 28.95
N SER A 41 -12.57 5.76 29.12
CA SER A 41 -13.25 4.96 28.09
C SER A 41 -14.60 5.57 27.65
N GLY A 42 -15.31 6.28 28.55
CA GLY A 42 -16.55 6.99 28.16
C GLY A 42 -16.26 8.27 27.37
N ASN A 43 -15.15 8.94 27.66
CA ASN A 43 -14.82 10.20 26.99
C ASN A 43 -14.35 9.99 25.54
N ILE A 44 -13.67 8.89 25.22
CA ILE A 44 -13.22 8.61 23.84
C ILE A 44 -14.41 8.53 22.86
N TYR A 45 -15.54 7.97 23.28
CA TYR A 45 -16.76 7.86 22.46
C TYR A 45 -17.44 9.22 22.16
N ARG A 46 -17.08 10.29 22.86
CA ARG A 46 -17.51 11.66 22.53
C ARG A 46 -16.74 12.24 21.33
N TYR A 47 -15.56 11.71 21.04
CA TYR A 47 -14.73 12.10 19.90
C TYR A 47 -14.92 11.19 18.70
N TYR A 48 -15.02 9.88 18.95
CA TYR A 48 -15.17 8.84 17.92
C TYR A 48 -16.24 7.84 18.37
N ALA A 49 -17.37 7.83 17.69
CA ALA A 49 -18.55 7.05 18.09
C ALA A 49 -18.31 5.52 18.09
N SER A 50 -17.32 5.05 17.33
CA SER A 50 -16.96 3.63 17.25
C SER A 50 -15.48 3.44 16.92
N LYS A 51 -15.00 2.20 17.05
CA LYS A 51 -13.67 1.80 16.55
C LYS A 51 -13.52 2.04 15.05
N GLU A 52 -14.58 1.78 14.30
CA GLU A 52 -14.61 2.01 12.86
C GLU A 52 -14.43 3.50 12.52
N HIS A 53 -15.17 4.42 13.16
CA HIS A 53 -14.99 5.86 12.95
C HIS A 53 -13.58 6.35 13.33
N LEU A 54 -12.98 5.78 14.36
CA LEU A 54 -11.62 6.11 14.74
C LEU A 54 -10.60 5.57 13.73
N PHE A 55 -10.82 4.36 13.22
CA PHE A 55 -10.01 3.75 12.18
C PHE A 55 -10.11 4.53 10.86
N ASP A 56 -11.32 4.90 10.47
CA ASP A 56 -11.59 5.74 9.30
C ASP A 56 -10.82 7.06 9.36
N ALA A 57 -10.82 7.72 10.51
CA ALA A 57 -10.11 9.00 10.67
C ALA A 57 -8.59 8.88 10.42
N ILE A 58 -8.02 7.68 10.56
CA ILE A 58 -6.60 7.41 10.31
C ILE A 58 -6.37 6.91 8.88
N VAL A 59 -7.21 6.00 8.41
CA VAL A 59 -6.94 5.22 7.19
C VAL A 59 -7.60 5.82 5.96
N GLN A 60 -8.77 6.48 6.08
CA GLN A 60 -9.49 7.03 4.93
C GLN A 60 -8.66 8.04 4.12
N PRO A 61 -7.92 9.00 4.72
CA PRO A 61 -7.13 9.96 3.93
C PRO A 61 -6.06 9.29 3.06
N VAL A 62 -5.42 8.22 3.57
CA VAL A 62 -4.44 7.48 2.78
C VAL A 62 -5.11 6.56 1.76
N TYR A 63 -6.27 5.97 2.10
CA TYR A 63 -7.01 5.12 1.17
C TYR A 63 -7.52 5.91 -0.05
N GLU A 64 -8.00 7.13 0.13
CA GLU A 64 -8.41 8.01 -0.97
C GLU A 64 -7.24 8.31 -1.92
N GLN A 65 -6.08 8.67 -1.38
CA GLN A 65 -4.87 8.88 -2.18
C GLN A 65 -4.39 7.59 -2.86
N TYR A 66 -4.40 6.49 -2.14
CA TYR A 66 -4.05 5.17 -2.64
C TYR A 66 -4.92 4.75 -3.83
N THR A 67 -6.24 4.90 -3.74
CA THR A 67 -7.18 4.54 -4.82
C THR A 67 -7.04 5.46 -6.04
N GLU A 68 -6.77 6.74 -5.84
CA GLU A 68 -6.45 7.68 -6.90
C GLU A 68 -5.19 7.23 -7.66
N TYR A 69 -4.11 6.90 -6.94
CA TYR A 69 -2.87 6.42 -7.55
C TYR A 69 -3.03 5.11 -8.29
N ILE A 70 -3.76 4.14 -7.74
CA ILE A 70 -4.08 2.89 -8.44
C ILE A 70 -4.79 3.18 -9.76
N SER A 71 -5.76 4.10 -9.76
CA SER A 71 -6.51 4.49 -10.95
C SER A 71 -5.61 5.13 -12.01
N VAL A 72 -4.75 6.07 -11.59
CA VAL A 72 -3.81 6.76 -12.50
C VAL A 72 -2.81 5.78 -13.10
N ILE A 73 -2.19 4.92 -12.29
CA ILE A 73 -1.25 3.90 -12.78
C ILE A 73 -1.92 2.95 -13.77
N ARG A 74 -3.14 2.49 -13.45
CA ARG A 74 -3.90 1.59 -14.35
C ARG A 74 -4.18 2.26 -15.69
N GLN A 75 -4.57 3.52 -15.70
CA GLN A 75 -4.78 4.29 -16.93
C GLN A 75 -3.49 4.48 -17.72
N ASP A 76 -2.40 4.88 -17.07
CA ASP A 76 -1.10 5.05 -17.70
C ASP A 76 -0.59 3.75 -18.34
N VAL A 77 -0.79 2.61 -17.69
CA VAL A 77 -0.44 1.30 -18.25
C VAL A 77 -1.27 0.98 -19.48
N ILE A 78 -2.58 1.24 -19.44
CA ILE A 78 -3.48 1.01 -20.58
C ILE A 78 -3.08 1.92 -21.76
N PHE A 79 -2.87 3.22 -21.53
CA PHE A 79 -2.49 4.18 -22.57
C PHE A 79 -1.09 3.91 -23.14
N GLY A 80 -0.12 3.59 -22.27
CA GLY A 80 1.23 3.25 -22.70
C GLY A 80 1.29 2.00 -23.55
N CYS A 81 0.42 1.01 -23.31
CA CYS A 81 0.31 -0.17 -24.17
C CYS A 81 -0.24 0.15 -25.57
N LEU A 82 -0.97 1.27 -25.74
CA LEU A 82 -1.60 1.65 -27.01
C LEU A 82 -0.71 2.55 -27.88
N ASN A 83 0.10 3.43 -27.29
CA ASN A 83 0.72 4.54 -28.02
C ASN A 83 2.26 4.51 -28.09
N GLU A 84 2.94 3.96 -27.13
CA GLU A 84 4.39 3.77 -27.14
C GLU A 84 4.76 2.48 -26.43
N PRO A 85 5.72 1.72 -26.95
CA PRO A 85 6.21 0.59 -26.21
C PRO A 85 7.08 1.12 -25.03
N PRO A 86 6.61 1.14 -23.78
CA PRO A 86 7.50 1.45 -22.70
C PRO A 86 8.56 0.36 -22.59
N ASP A 87 9.79 0.76 -22.38
CA ASP A 87 10.77 -0.15 -21.82
C ASP A 87 10.33 -0.56 -20.41
N ALA A 88 10.55 -1.80 -20.02
CA ALA A 88 10.18 -2.28 -18.70
C ALA A 88 10.72 -1.35 -17.56
N PRO A 89 11.95 -0.82 -17.63
CA PRO A 89 12.48 0.18 -16.70
C PRO A 89 11.62 1.43 -16.53
N GLY A 90 11.05 1.98 -17.59
CA GLY A 90 10.23 3.18 -17.53
C GLY A 90 8.90 3.00 -16.78
N TYR A 91 8.28 1.81 -16.86
CA TYR A 91 7.09 1.49 -16.07
C TYR A 91 7.39 1.33 -14.59
N PHE A 92 8.43 0.57 -14.27
CA PHE A 92 8.84 0.37 -12.89
C PHE A 92 9.21 1.70 -12.23
N SER A 93 9.91 2.59 -12.93
CA SER A 93 10.26 3.92 -12.41
C SER A 93 9.04 4.80 -12.12
N LYS A 94 7.99 4.77 -12.94
CA LYS A 94 6.75 5.52 -12.65
C LYS A 94 6.02 4.98 -11.42
N ILE A 95 5.92 3.65 -11.31
CA ILE A 95 5.31 2.98 -10.15
C ILE A 95 6.10 3.28 -8.89
N GLU A 96 7.42 3.15 -8.96
CA GLU A 96 8.37 3.44 -7.90
C GLU A 96 8.19 4.86 -7.35
N ASN A 97 8.23 5.88 -8.20
CA ASN A 97 8.04 7.26 -7.80
C ASN A 97 6.68 7.51 -7.10
N THR A 98 5.64 6.83 -7.55
CA THR A 98 4.30 6.96 -6.99
C THR A 98 4.21 6.28 -5.62
N ILE A 99 4.72 5.05 -5.51
CA ILE A 99 4.79 4.30 -4.25
C ILE A 99 5.64 5.05 -3.22
N VAL A 100 6.82 5.54 -3.61
CA VAL A 100 7.71 6.31 -2.74
C VAL A 100 7.02 7.59 -2.23
N LYS A 101 6.25 8.27 -3.08
CA LYS A 101 5.49 9.47 -2.68
C LYS A 101 4.43 9.15 -1.63
N LEU A 102 3.67 8.06 -1.81
CA LEU A 102 2.70 7.59 -0.83
C LEU A 102 3.38 7.24 0.50
N PHE A 103 4.50 6.52 0.44
CA PHE A 103 5.25 6.13 1.61
C PHE A 103 5.79 7.33 2.41
N LYS A 104 6.36 8.32 1.72
CA LYS A 104 6.86 9.55 2.37
C LYS A 104 5.77 10.34 3.09
N THR A 105 4.55 10.32 2.54
CA THR A 105 3.45 11.13 3.09
C THR A 105 2.67 10.38 4.18
N TYR A 106 2.54 9.06 4.07
CA TYR A 106 1.58 8.27 4.87
C TYR A 106 2.15 6.95 5.40
N SER A 107 3.46 6.83 5.68
CA SER A 107 4.10 5.55 6.05
C SER A 107 3.32 4.72 7.07
N GLY A 108 3.00 5.29 8.22
CA GLY A 108 2.26 4.61 9.28
C GLY A 108 0.83 4.21 8.89
N PRO A 109 -0.05 5.15 8.46
CA PRO A 109 -1.39 4.84 7.99
C PRO A 109 -1.42 3.89 6.79
N LEU A 110 -0.48 4.01 5.84
CA LEU A 110 -0.38 3.13 4.68
C LEU A 110 0.00 1.70 5.09
N MET A 111 0.94 1.55 6.02
CA MET A 111 1.29 0.24 6.58
C MET A 111 0.07 -0.42 7.23
N ILE A 112 -0.72 0.34 8.02
CA ILE A 112 -1.96 -0.17 8.62
C ILE A 112 -2.97 -0.55 7.55
N LEU A 113 -3.16 0.27 6.53
CA LEU A 113 -4.06 -0.01 5.40
C LEU A 113 -3.71 -1.35 4.73
N LEU A 114 -2.44 -1.58 4.42
CA LEU A 114 -2.01 -2.74 3.64
C LEU A 114 -1.84 -4.02 4.48
N THR A 115 -1.57 -3.91 5.80
CA THR A 115 -1.18 -5.08 6.60
C THR A 115 -2.06 -5.33 7.83
N HIS A 116 -2.84 -4.35 8.31
CA HIS A 116 -3.56 -4.38 9.58
C HIS A 116 -5.04 -4.00 9.45
N SER A 117 -5.60 -3.97 8.25
CA SER A 117 -6.98 -3.58 7.95
C SER A 117 -7.98 -4.75 7.95
N ALA A 118 -7.54 -5.99 8.15
CA ALA A 118 -8.41 -7.17 8.15
C ALA A 118 -9.63 -7.00 9.08
N GLY A 119 -10.82 -7.32 8.59
CA GLY A 119 -12.11 -7.13 9.27
C GLY A 119 -12.65 -5.69 9.22
N SER A 120 -12.00 -4.78 8.53
CA SER A 120 -12.51 -3.44 8.23
C SER A 120 -13.01 -3.35 6.78
N LYS A 121 -13.68 -2.25 6.42
CA LYS A 121 -14.07 -1.99 5.03
C LYS A 121 -12.89 -1.79 4.06
N TYR A 122 -11.67 -1.72 4.56
CA TYR A 122 -10.43 -1.53 3.78
C TYR A 122 -9.62 -2.83 3.61
N GLU A 123 -10.14 -3.97 4.03
CA GLU A 123 -9.40 -5.24 4.05
C GLU A 123 -8.93 -5.71 2.66
N SER A 124 -9.61 -5.27 1.58
CA SER A 124 -9.25 -5.59 0.19
C SER A 124 -8.06 -4.80 -0.36
N ALA A 125 -7.62 -3.73 0.29
CA ALA A 125 -6.61 -2.82 -0.25
C ALA A 125 -5.31 -3.53 -0.68
N LYS A 126 -4.83 -4.50 0.11
CA LYS A 126 -3.64 -5.26 -0.24
C LYS A 126 -3.84 -6.17 -1.45
N SER A 127 -4.98 -6.86 -1.55
CA SER A 127 -5.28 -7.71 -2.71
C SER A 127 -5.48 -6.89 -3.98
N GLU A 128 -6.08 -5.70 -3.88
CA GLU A 128 -6.21 -4.77 -5.01
C GLU A 128 -4.83 -4.32 -5.53
N LEU A 129 -3.85 -4.11 -4.64
CA LEU A 129 -2.47 -3.80 -5.03
C LEU A 129 -1.80 -4.99 -5.72
N VAL A 130 -2.02 -6.22 -5.24
CA VAL A 130 -1.53 -7.44 -5.90
C VAL A 130 -2.14 -7.58 -7.31
N GLU A 131 -3.43 -7.36 -7.46
CA GLU A 131 -4.11 -7.40 -8.75
C GLU A 131 -3.57 -6.34 -9.73
N LEU A 132 -3.34 -5.11 -9.26
CA LEU A 132 -2.71 -4.08 -10.07
C LEU A 132 -1.30 -4.48 -10.50
N THR A 133 -0.50 -4.99 -9.57
CA THR A 133 0.87 -5.45 -9.84
C THR A 133 0.86 -6.59 -10.85
N PHE A 134 -0.04 -7.56 -10.71
CA PHE A 134 -0.24 -8.63 -11.69
C PHE A 134 -0.56 -8.06 -13.07
N PHE A 135 -1.52 -7.15 -13.16
CA PHE A 135 -1.92 -6.52 -14.43
C PHE A 135 -0.73 -5.81 -15.12
N ILE A 136 0.10 -5.13 -14.35
CA ILE A 136 1.30 -4.45 -14.86
C ILE A 136 2.31 -5.48 -15.39
N LEU A 137 2.62 -6.50 -14.59
CA LEU A 137 3.58 -7.54 -14.97
C LEU A 137 3.13 -8.31 -16.22
N GLU A 138 1.84 -8.64 -16.31
CA GLU A 138 1.27 -9.27 -17.49
C GLU A 138 1.55 -8.43 -18.75
N ARG A 139 1.33 -7.12 -18.71
CA ARG A 139 1.59 -6.21 -19.83
C ARG A 139 3.08 -6.11 -20.16
N VAL A 140 3.93 -6.08 -19.15
CA VAL A 140 5.40 -6.11 -19.33
C VAL A 140 5.83 -7.40 -20.03
N VAL A 141 5.31 -8.56 -19.61
CA VAL A 141 5.63 -9.87 -20.22
C VAL A 141 5.18 -9.94 -21.67
N PHE A 142 3.93 -9.55 -21.98
CA PHE A 142 3.45 -9.52 -23.37
C PHE A 142 4.35 -8.68 -24.27
N LYS A 143 4.83 -7.57 -23.76
CA LYS A 143 5.72 -6.72 -24.51
C LYS A 143 7.10 -7.34 -24.74
N ILE A 144 7.70 -7.92 -23.70
CA ILE A 144 9.01 -8.59 -23.82
C ILE A 144 8.95 -9.72 -24.84
N LYS A 145 7.84 -10.46 -24.87
CA LYS A 145 7.65 -11.59 -25.79
C LYS A 145 7.18 -11.18 -27.19
N HIS A 146 6.89 -9.90 -27.42
CA HIS A 146 6.24 -9.40 -28.64
C HIS A 146 4.94 -10.16 -29.00
N ASP A 147 4.22 -10.65 -27.99
CA ASP A 147 3.00 -11.42 -28.08
C ASP A 147 1.84 -10.65 -27.43
N GLN A 148 0.68 -10.65 -28.09
CA GLN A 148 -0.56 -10.06 -27.58
C GLN A 148 -1.58 -11.13 -27.17
N GLY A 149 -1.15 -12.38 -27.06
CA GLY A 149 -1.98 -13.51 -26.68
C GLY A 149 -2.30 -13.52 -25.16
N SER A 150 -2.66 -14.69 -24.66
CA SER A 150 -2.80 -14.96 -23.23
C SER A 150 -1.52 -15.59 -22.69
N LEU A 151 -1.22 -15.34 -21.41
CA LEU A 151 -0.14 -16.05 -20.72
C LEU A 151 -0.42 -17.56 -20.71
N ALA A 152 0.59 -18.39 -20.94
CA ALA A 152 0.50 -19.80 -20.69
C ALA A 152 0.21 -20.07 -19.20
N VAL A 153 -0.37 -21.21 -18.86
CA VAL A 153 -0.80 -21.52 -17.48
C VAL A 153 0.34 -21.39 -16.46
N ASN A 154 1.52 -21.89 -16.81
CA ASN A 154 2.72 -21.78 -15.98
C ASN A 154 3.26 -20.35 -15.87
N GLU A 155 3.17 -19.56 -16.94
CA GLU A 155 3.56 -18.15 -16.94
C GLU A 155 2.60 -17.30 -16.09
N ASN A 156 1.30 -17.55 -16.21
CA ASN A 156 0.29 -16.90 -15.38
C ASN A 156 0.55 -17.16 -13.88
N ALA A 157 0.80 -18.41 -13.51
CA ALA A 157 1.13 -18.77 -12.12
C ALA A 157 2.41 -18.06 -11.64
N LEU A 158 3.44 -17.98 -12.49
CA LEU A 158 4.69 -17.29 -12.19
C LEU A 158 4.46 -15.78 -12.00
N VAL A 159 3.73 -15.14 -12.92
CA VAL A 159 3.42 -13.69 -12.84
C VAL A 159 2.59 -13.38 -11.58
N GLN A 160 1.63 -14.25 -11.22
CA GLN A 160 0.84 -14.11 -10.00
C GLN A 160 1.72 -14.22 -8.74
N MET A 161 2.65 -15.16 -8.71
CA MET A 161 3.60 -15.33 -7.62
C MET A 161 4.53 -14.11 -7.49
N LEU A 162 5.06 -13.59 -8.61
CA LEU A 162 5.91 -12.40 -8.64
C LEU A 162 5.13 -11.17 -8.14
N ALA A 163 3.89 -10.96 -8.60
CA ALA A 163 3.06 -9.86 -8.13
C ALA A 163 2.85 -9.90 -6.62
N SER A 164 2.48 -11.05 -6.08
CA SER A 164 2.31 -11.24 -4.64
C SER A 164 3.61 -11.00 -3.87
N SER A 165 4.73 -11.51 -4.39
CA SER A 165 6.05 -11.38 -3.77
C SER A 165 6.52 -9.92 -3.73
N ILE A 166 6.29 -9.14 -4.79
CA ILE A 166 6.61 -7.71 -4.85
C ILE A 166 5.82 -6.95 -3.77
N VAL A 167 4.51 -7.17 -3.68
CA VAL A 167 3.67 -6.48 -2.71
C VAL A 167 4.03 -6.87 -1.27
N GLU A 168 4.28 -8.16 -1.00
CA GLU A 168 4.73 -8.61 0.33
C GLU A 168 6.05 -7.97 0.73
N GLY A 169 7.03 -7.92 -0.15
CA GLY A 169 8.31 -7.28 0.15
C GLY A 169 8.18 -5.78 0.41
N LEU A 170 7.35 -5.07 -0.36
CA LEU A 170 7.03 -3.67 -0.07
C LEU A 170 6.38 -3.51 1.31
N CYS A 171 5.44 -4.39 1.68
CA CYS A 171 4.84 -4.38 3.02
C CYS A 171 5.88 -4.62 4.14
N LEU A 172 6.87 -5.50 3.91
CA LEU A 172 7.97 -5.74 4.84
C LEU A 172 8.86 -4.50 5.00
N ILE A 173 9.22 -3.87 3.88
CA ILE A 173 10.01 -2.62 3.91
C ILE A 173 9.29 -1.54 4.71
N LEU A 174 7.97 -1.36 4.48
CA LEU A 174 7.13 -0.41 5.22
C LEU A 174 7.04 -0.70 6.71
N ARG A 175 6.94 -1.98 7.08
CA ARG A 175 6.79 -2.40 8.45
C ARG A 175 8.04 -2.10 9.28
N ASP A 176 9.21 -2.35 8.68
CA ASP A 176 10.48 -2.35 9.39
C ASP A 176 11.22 -1.00 9.30
N ASN A 177 10.75 -0.07 8.44
CA ASN A 177 11.36 1.25 8.23
C ASN A 177 10.28 2.34 8.31
N GLU A 178 10.44 3.25 9.26
CA GLU A 178 9.38 4.23 9.54
C GLU A 178 9.43 5.47 8.64
N GLU A 179 10.61 5.97 8.26
CA GLU A 179 10.75 7.22 7.47
C GLU A 179 12.13 7.39 6.82
N GLY A 180 12.20 8.24 5.79
CA GLY A 180 13.40 8.86 5.28
C GLY A 180 14.03 8.21 4.05
N ASP A 181 15.27 8.61 3.78
CA ASP A 181 16.04 8.19 2.61
C ASP A 181 16.34 6.68 2.59
N ILE A 182 16.40 6.04 3.76
CA ILE A 182 16.60 4.59 3.88
C ILE A 182 15.41 3.84 3.26
N LEU A 183 14.18 4.24 3.57
CA LEU A 183 12.98 3.63 3.01
C LEU A 183 12.97 3.74 1.48
N GLN A 184 13.28 4.92 0.96
CA GLN A 184 13.34 5.15 -0.47
C GLN A 184 14.38 4.25 -1.11
N ASN A 185 15.61 4.25 -0.62
CA ASN A 185 16.69 3.42 -1.16
C ASN A 185 16.35 1.92 -1.16
N LEU A 186 15.67 1.44 -0.12
CA LEU A 186 15.24 0.04 -0.04
C LEU A 186 14.17 -0.28 -1.09
N VAL A 187 13.18 0.59 -1.28
CA VAL A 187 12.15 0.43 -2.31
C VAL A 187 12.79 0.45 -3.70
N ASP A 188 13.67 1.42 -3.97
CA ASP A 188 14.37 1.57 -5.25
C ASP A 188 15.20 0.31 -5.58
N GLN A 189 16.02 -0.16 -4.65
CA GLN A 189 16.83 -1.36 -4.82
C GLN A 189 15.97 -2.63 -4.97
N TYR A 190 14.90 -2.74 -4.19
CA TYR A 190 13.99 -3.87 -4.26
C TYR A 190 13.29 -3.96 -5.63
N LEU A 191 12.71 -2.87 -6.10
CA LEU A 191 12.05 -2.82 -7.40
C LEU A 191 13.03 -2.98 -8.57
N PHE A 192 14.25 -2.46 -8.45
CA PHE A 192 15.32 -2.68 -9.43
C PHE A 192 15.65 -4.16 -9.62
N VAL A 193 15.82 -4.92 -8.53
CA VAL A 193 16.07 -6.37 -8.59
C VAL A 193 14.97 -7.10 -9.34
N TYR A 194 13.70 -6.76 -9.05
CA TYR A 194 12.57 -7.38 -9.75
C TYR A 194 12.51 -6.98 -11.23
N SER A 195 12.75 -5.71 -11.57
CA SER A 195 12.70 -5.23 -12.96
C SER A 195 13.74 -5.92 -13.84
N GLU A 196 14.98 -6.02 -13.37
CA GLU A 196 16.08 -6.71 -14.08
C GLU A 196 15.84 -8.22 -14.16
N GLY A 197 15.43 -8.83 -13.04
CA GLY A 197 15.14 -10.26 -12.97
C GLY A 197 14.00 -10.68 -13.91
N ILE A 198 12.91 -9.95 -13.92
CA ILE A 198 11.74 -10.19 -14.78
C ILE A 198 12.13 -10.01 -16.25
N THR A 199 12.81 -8.91 -16.58
CA THR A 199 13.26 -8.64 -17.95
C THR A 199 14.20 -9.75 -18.46
N SER A 200 15.15 -10.18 -17.63
CA SER A 200 16.09 -11.25 -18.00
C SER A 200 15.42 -12.61 -18.15
N LEU A 201 14.45 -12.92 -17.27
CA LEU A 201 13.72 -14.19 -17.29
C LEU A 201 12.86 -14.33 -18.55
N PHE A 202 12.01 -13.35 -18.85
CA PHE A 202 11.06 -13.44 -19.97
C PHE A 202 11.67 -13.15 -21.33
N LYS A 203 12.91 -12.61 -21.42
CA LYS A 203 13.68 -12.59 -22.68
C LYS A 203 14.26 -13.96 -23.07
N LYS A 204 14.35 -14.90 -22.13
CA LYS A 204 14.92 -16.24 -22.35
C LYS A 204 13.84 -17.32 -22.58
N LEU A 205 12.59 -17.01 -22.27
CA LEU A 205 11.44 -17.87 -22.53
C LEU A 205 10.82 -17.58 -23.90
#